data_6d6f54624d52b6a7d278724880480bac
#
_entry.id   6d6f54624d52b6a7d278724880480bac
#
_cell.length_a   1.000
_cell.length_b   1.000
_cell.length_c   1.000
_cell.angle_alpha   90.00
_cell.angle_beta   90.00
_cell.angle_gamma   90.00
#
_symmetry.space_group_name_H-M   'P 1'
#
loop_
_entity.id
_entity.type
_entity.pdbx_description
1 polymer ?
#
loop_
_entity_poly.entity_id
_entity_poly.type
_entity_poly.pdbx_seq_one_letter_code
_entity_poly.pdbx_strand_id
1 'polypeptide(L)'
;YDNYDGFVITHGTDTCAYTAAALSYQLVNLSKPVILTGSQLPIDADGTDAIDNLAHAFIYSCEDISGVFLAFYSKLISGRHAKKLRTTSFNAFESINYPVIATIHDNKVVYNKNIAIFKCSGKFHIETDMCTDIMIINLFPGMDYKIFDYIESSCKGVIIQG
;
A
#
# COMPACT_ATOMS: atom_id res chain seq x y z
N TYR A 1 -5.40 12.11 -16.18
CA TYR A 1 -4.98 10.72 -16.27
C TYR A 1 -4.25 10.42 -17.59
N ASP A 2 -4.82 10.79 -18.74
CA ASP A 2 -4.30 10.41 -20.07
C ASP A 2 -2.96 11.07 -20.43
N ASN A 3 -2.65 12.20 -19.82
CA ASN A 3 -1.44 12.98 -20.10
C ASN A 3 -0.20 12.54 -19.27
N TYR A 4 -0.33 11.52 -18.42
CA TYR A 4 0.74 11.07 -17.54
C TYR A 4 0.91 9.56 -17.64
N ASP A 5 2.14 9.08 -17.53
CA ASP A 5 2.48 7.65 -17.63
C ASP A 5 2.46 6.93 -16.29
N GLY A 6 2.63 7.65 -15.18
CA GLY A 6 2.59 7.13 -13.82
C GLY A 6 2.36 8.23 -12.80
N PHE A 7 2.13 7.84 -11.55
CA PHE A 7 1.82 8.75 -10.45
C PHE A 7 2.64 8.38 -9.22
N VAL A 8 3.19 9.39 -8.55
CA VAL A 8 3.85 9.23 -7.24
C VAL A 8 3.06 10.03 -6.22
N ILE A 9 2.75 9.40 -5.09
CA ILE A 9 2.03 10.01 -3.96
C ILE A 9 2.92 9.92 -2.72
N THR A 10 3.35 11.06 -2.21
CA THR A 10 4.03 11.13 -0.91
C THR A 10 3.01 11.09 0.22
N HIS A 11 3.24 10.28 1.23
CA HIS A 11 2.27 10.00 2.29
C HIS A 11 2.94 9.75 3.64
N GLY A 12 2.27 10.08 4.72
CA GLY A 12 2.70 9.71 6.06
C GLY A 12 2.68 8.18 6.24
N THR A 13 3.69 7.63 6.92
CA THR A 13 3.90 6.16 6.96
C THR A 13 2.84 5.38 7.74
N ASP A 14 2.17 5.99 8.73
CA ASP A 14 1.24 5.27 9.61
C ASP A 14 -0.01 4.75 8.90
N THR A 15 -0.53 5.53 7.97
CA THR A 15 -1.75 5.19 7.22
C THR A 15 -1.50 4.91 5.73
N CYS A 16 -0.24 4.95 5.27
CA CYS A 16 0.13 4.74 3.87
C CYS A 16 -0.37 3.40 3.32
N ALA A 17 -0.24 2.32 4.08
CA ALA A 17 -0.71 1.00 3.69
C ALA A 17 -2.25 0.95 3.52
N TYR A 18 -2.99 1.64 4.37
CA TYR A 18 -4.45 1.74 4.25
C TYR A 18 -4.86 2.52 2.99
N THR A 19 -4.19 3.64 2.72
CA THR A 19 -4.43 4.42 1.51
C THR A 19 -4.08 3.63 0.25
N ALA A 20 -2.96 2.91 0.25
CA ALA A 20 -2.56 2.04 -0.86
C ALA A 20 -3.59 0.94 -1.12
N ALA A 21 -4.11 0.30 -0.06
CA ALA A 21 -5.16 -0.70 -0.16
C ALA A 21 -6.46 -0.10 -0.70
N ALA A 22 -6.93 1.03 -0.15
CA ALA A 22 -8.14 1.69 -0.60
C ALA A 22 -8.06 2.07 -2.09
N LEU A 23 -6.99 2.73 -2.52
CA LEU A 23 -6.79 3.08 -3.93
C LEU A 23 -6.70 1.86 -4.84
N SER A 24 -6.17 0.73 -4.35
CA SER A 24 -6.12 -0.52 -5.13
C SER A 24 -7.49 -1.09 -5.47
N TYR A 25 -8.53 -0.74 -4.71
CA TYR A 25 -9.92 -1.15 -4.96
C TYR A 25 -10.72 -0.07 -5.66
N GLN A 26 -10.43 1.20 -5.37
CA GLN A 26 -11.16 2.34 -5.95
C GLN A 26 -10.75 2.64 -7.39
N LEU A 27 -9.48 2.43 -7.76
CA LEU A 27 -8.98 2.68 -9.11
C LEU A 27 -9.13 1.42 -9.97
N VAL A 28 -10.33 1.22 -10.50
CA VAL A 28 -10.67 0.01 -11.27
C VAL A 28 -10.12 0.09 -12.69
N ASN A 29 -9.55 -1.00 -13.16
CA ASN A 29 -8.89 -1.10 -14.47
C ASN A 29 -7.78 -0.06 -14.66
N LEU A 30 -7.05 0.23 -13.58
CA LEU A 30 -5.89 1.12 -13.63
C LEU A 30 -4.80 0.50 -14.50
N SER A 31 -4.46 1.16 -15.62
CA SER A 31 -3.47 0.69 -16.59
C SER A 31 -2.08 1.29 -16.41
N LYS A 32 -1.89 2.13 -15.40
CA LYS A 32 -0.66 2.85 -15.11
C LYS A 32 -0.23 2.62 -13.66
N PRO A 33 1.05 2.80 -13.32
CA PRO A 33 1.51 2.71 -11.93
C PRO A 33 1.05 3.91 -11.10
N VAL A 34 0.53 3.64 -9.92
CA VAL A 34 0.36 4.61 -8.84
C VAL A 34 1.22 4.15 -7.67
N ILE A 35 2.27 4.89 -7.39
CA ILE A 35 3.29 4.54 -6.41
C ILE A 35 3.13 5.42 -5.17
N LEU A 36 2.78 4.83 -4.04
CA LEU A 36 2.81 5.52 -2.75
C LEU A 36 4.19 5.36 -2.13
N THR A 37 4.67 6.41 -1.49
CA THR A 37 5.93 6.39 -0.75
C THR A 37 5.87 7.37 0.42
N GLY A 38 6.89 7.36 1.25
CA GLY A 38 7.06 8.26 2.40
C GLY A 38 8.42 8.05 3.03
N SER A 39 8.60 8.53 4.24
CA SER A 39 9.84 8.35 4.98
C SER A 39 9.61 8.18 6.48
N GLN A 40 10.56 7.55 7.16
CA GLN A 40 10.58 7.45 8.62
C GLN A 40 11.15 8.72 9.25
N LEU A 41 12.07 9.38 8.56
CA LEU A 41 12.64 10.65 9.01
C LEU A 41 12.22 11.79 8.08
N PRO A 42 12.08 13.03 8.58
CA PRO A 42 11.87 14.21 7.76
C PRO A 42 12.97 14.38 6.71
N ILE A 43 12.65 15.01 5.59
CA ILE A 43 13.58 15.12 4.45
C ILE A 43 14.84 15.94 4.77
N ASP A 44 14.75 16.84 5.74
CA ASP A 44 15.82 17.72 6.23
C ASP A 44 16.63 17.10 7.38
N ALA A 45 16.27 15.90 7.83
CA ALA A 45 17.01 15.21 8.89
C ALA A 45 18.27 14.52 8.35
N ASP A 46 19.33 14.52 9.13
CA ASP A 46 20.56 13.79 8.82
C ASP A 46 20.27 12.28 8.73
N GLY A 47 20.71 11.66 7.62
CA GLY A 47 20.51 10.23 7.39
C GLY A 47 19.07 9.84 7.04
N THR A 48 18.28 10.81 6.54
CA THR A 48 16.90 10.56 6.10
C THR A 48 16.81 9.51 5.01
N ASP A 49 15.77 8.69 5.06
CA ASP A 49 15.37 7.74 4.04
C ASP A 49 14.46 8.36 2.95
N ALA A 50 14.10 9.63 3.10
CA ALA A 50 13.13 10.31 2.22
C ALA A 50 13.62 10.42 0.78
N ILE A 51 14.90 10.77 0.60
CA ILE A 51 15.47 11.01 -0.73
C ILE A 51 15.50 9.71 -1.54
N ASP A 52 16.00 8.64 -0.94
CA ASP A 52 16.08 7.33 -1.60
C ASP A 52 14.70 6.76 -1.89
N ASN A 53 13.78 6.82 -0.93
CA ASN A 53 12.42 6.34 -1.12
C ASN A 53 11.69 7.11 -2.23
N LEU A 54 11.86 8.43 -2.31
CA LEU A 54 11.27 9.24 -3.36
C LEU A 54 11.90 8.95 -4.74
N ALA A 55 13.22 8.85 -4.82
CA ALA A 55 13.92 8.48 -6.05
C ALA A 55 13.46 7.11 -6.57
N HIS A 56 13.38 6.11 -5.68
CA HIS A 56 12.90 4.78 -6.03
C HIS A 56 11.43 4.79 -6.48
N ALA A 57 10.58 5.61 -5.86
CA ALA A 57 9.19 5.75 -6.28
C ALA A 57 9.08 6.32 -7.71
N PHE A 58 9.92 7.30 -8.07
CA PHE A 58 9.97 7.80 -9.44
C PHE A 58 10.47 6.74 -10.43
N ILE A 59 11.51 5.99 -10.09
CA ILE A 59 11.98 4.89 -10.94
C ILE A 59 10.83 3.89 -11.20
N TYR A 60 10.15 3.45 -10.15
CA TYR A 60 9.02 2.52 -10.30
C TYR A 60 7.83 3.12 -11.07
N SER A 61 7.61 4.43 -11.01
CA SER A 61 6.52 5.08 -11.73
C SER A 61 6.76 5.15 -13.25
N CYS A 62 7.99 4.92 -13.70
CA CYS A 62 8.38 4.84 -15.10
C CYS A 62 8.30 3.41 -15.66
N GLU A 63 8.05 2.40 -14.82
CA GLU A 63 7.96 1.02 -15.24
C GLU A 63 6.62 0.69 -15.91
N ASP A 64 6.65 -0.24 -16.88
CA ASP A 64 5.44 -0.70 -17.59
C ASP A 64 4.65 -1.70 -16.75
N ILE A 65 4.13 -1.24 -15.62
CA ILE A 65 3.30 -1.99 -14.67
C ILE A 65 1.98 -1.27 -14.43
N SER A 66 0.96 -2.03 -14.03
CA SER A 66 -0.39 -1.52 -13.78
C SER A 66 -0.83 -1.80 -12.37
N GLY A 67 -1.32 -0.79 -11.67
CA GLY A 67 -1.87 -0.95 -10.33
C GLY A 67 -1.34 0.04 -9.32
N VAL A 68 -1.74 -0.15 -8.07
CA VAL A 68 -1.32 0.64 -6.92
C VAL A 68 -0.27 -0.12 -6.13
N PHE A 69 0.84 0.54 -5.84
CA PHE A 69 1.97 -0.04 -5.15
C PHE A 69 2.47 0.88 -4.04
N LEU A 70 3.17 0.30 -3.08
CA LEU A 70 3.91 1.02 -2.07
C LEU A 70 5.41 0.77 -2.32
N ALA A 71 6.16 1.86 -2.56
CA ALA A 71 7.62 1.83 -2.69
C ALA A 71 8.25 2.30 -1.38
N PHE A 72 9.02 1.42 -0.73
CA PHE A 72 9.70 1.75 0.51
C PHE A 72 10.92 0.85 0.73
N TYR A 73 12.02 1.43 1.16
CA TYR A 73 13.27 0.69 1.44
C TYR A 73 13.68 -0.19 0.25
N SER A 74 13.73 0.39 -0.95
CA SER A 74 14.04 -0.26 -2.24
C SER A 74 13.08 -1.36 -2.68
N LYS A 75 12.01 -1.64 -1.95
CA LYS A 75 11.00 -2.65 -2.28
C LYS A 75 9.81 -2.02 -2.99
N LEU A 76 9.25 -2.73 -3.96
CA LEU A 76 7.93 -2.45 -4.52
C LEU A 76 6.95 -3.50 -3.99
N ILE A 77 5.97 -3.06 -3.24
CA ILE A 77 4.98 -3.91 -2.58
C ILE A 77 3.61 -3.63 -3.19
N SER A 78 2.83 -4.66 -3.46
CA SER A 78 1.43 -4.49 -3.90
C SER A 78 0.63 -3.72 -2.84
N GLY A 79 -0.12 -2.70 -3.24
CA GLY A 79 -0.91 -1.87 -2.32
C GLY A 79 -1.90 -2.67 -1.47
N ARG A 80 -2.41 -3.79 -1.98
CA ARG A 80 -3.32 -4.69 -1.27
C ARG A 80 -2.64 -5.52 -0.18
N HIS A 81 -1.33 -5.67 -0.23
CA HIS A 81 -0.56 -6.55 0.64
C HIS A 81 0.44 -5.81 1.52
N ALA A 82 0.53 -4.49 1.39
CA ALA A 82 1.43 -3.67 2.19
C ALA A 82 0.96 -3.58 3.64
N LYS A 83 1.87 -3.76 4.58
CA LYS A 83 1.62 -3.55 6.01
C LYS A 83 2.84 -2.90 6.67
N LYS A 84 2.62 -1.86 7.49
CA LYS A 84 3.66 -1.30 8.35
C LYS A 84 3.83 -2.21 9.55
N LEU A 85 5.00 -2.82 9.69
CA LEU A 85 5.32 -3.72 10.80
C LEU A 85 6.30 -3.10 11.80
N ARG A 86 7.07 -2.08 11.40
CA ARG A 86 8.08 -1.46 12.26
C ARG A 86 7.96 0.04 12.27
N THR A 87 8.12 0.64 13.42
CA THR A 87 8.04 2.10 13.62
C THR A 87 9.42 2.74 13.77
N THR A 88 10.45 1.96 14.09
CA THR A 88 11.82 2.44 14.38
C THR A 88 12.86 1.99 13.35
N SER A 89 12.45 1.37 12.27
CA SER A 89 13.34 0.87 11.22
C SER A 89 12.97 1.49 9.87
N PHE A 90 13.96 1.79 9.05
CA PHE A 90 13.74 2.20 7.66
C PHE A 90 13.08 1.09 6.83
N ASN A 91 13.34 -0.18 7.13
CA ASN A 91 12.59 -1.30 6.58
C ASN A 91 11.24 -1.47 7.30
N ALA A 92 10.36 -0.47 7.18
CA ALA A 92 9.13 -0.37 7.95
C ALA A 92 7.99 -1.23 7.40
N PHE A 93 7.94 -1.44 6.09
CA PHE A 93 6.84 -2.14 5.42
C PHE A 93 7.23 -3.52 4.92
N GLU A 94 6.27 -4.44 5.00
CA GLU A 94 6.39 -5.79 4.46
C GLU A 94 5.18 -6.13 3.58
N SER A 95 5.39 -7.07 2.66
CA SER A 95 4.33 -7.67 1.86
C SER A 95 3.77 -8.87 2.61
N ILE A 96 2.49 -8.84 2.98
CA ILE A 96 1.84 -9.89 3.77
C ILE A 96 1.13 -10.88 2.85
N ASN A 97 1.41 -12.16 3.01
CA ASN A 97 0.83 -13.27 2.23
C ASN A 97 0.98 -13.12 0.71
N TYR A 98 1.91 -12.28 0.27
CA TYR A 98 2.23 -12.08 -1.13
C TYR A 98 3.71 -11.67 -1.26
N PRO A 99 4.42 -12.11 -2.29
CA PRO A 99 5.82 -11.72 -2.45
C PRO A 99 5.98 -10.24 -2.81
N VAL A 100 7.16 -9.68 -2.51
CA VAL A 100 7.57 -8.36 -3.00
C VAL A 100 7.62 -8.39 -4.53
N ILE A 101 7.03 -7.40 -5.19
CA ILE A 101 6.91 -7.32 -6.66
C ILE A 101 8.27 -7.16 -7.33
N ALA A 102 9.05 -6.20 -6.83
CA ALA A 102 10.38 -5.89 -7.34
C ALA A 102 11.23 -5.25 -6.24
N THR A 103 12.53 -5.22 -6.45
CA THR A 103 13.51 -4.50 -5.64
C THR A 103 14.39 -3.65 -6.54
N ILE A 104 14.97 -2.56 -6.00
CA ILE A 104 15.97 -1.75 -6.70
C ILE A 104 17.36 -2.10 -6.17
N HIS A 105 18.27 -2.41 -7.08
CA HIS A 105 19.71 -2.58 -6.84
C HIS A 105 20.47 -1.75 -7.87
N ASP A 106 21.38 -0.89 -7.43
CA ASP A 106 22.17 -0.01 -8.30
C ASP A 106 21.31 0.76 -9.31
N ASN A 107 20.21 1.34 -8.83
CA ASN A 107 19.21 2.05 -9.64
C ASN A 107 18.54 1.22 -10.74
N LYS A 108 18.61 -0.11 -10.67
CA LYS A 108 17.94 -1.02 -11.61
C LYS A 108 16.82 -1.76 -10.92
N VAL A 109 15.68 -1.84 -11.58
CA VAL A 109 14.53 -2.62 -11.10
C VAL A 109 14.77 -4.11 -11.38
N VAL A 110 14.67 -4.91 -10.35
CA VAL A 110 14.77 -6.38 -10.41
C VAL A 110 13.43 -6.96 -9.98
N TYR A 111 12.68 -7.46 -10.94
CA TYR A 111 11.37 -8.08 -10.70
C TYR A 111 11.50 -9.47 -10.09
N ASN A 112 10.53 -9.81 -9.23
CA ASN A 112 10.39 -11.16 -8.74
C ASN A 112 9.88 -12.09 -9.85
N LYS A 113 10.68 -13.07 -10.22
CA LYS A 113 10.39 -14.01 -11.32
C LYS A 113 9.17 -14.91 -11.06
N ASN A 114 8.73 -15.01 -9.82
CA ASN A 114 7.59 -15.85 -9.43
C ASN A 114 6.25 -15.11 -9.47
N ILE A 115 6.24 -13.86 -9.94
CA ILE A 115 5.03 -13.04 -10.02
C ILE A 115 4.72 -12.75 -11.48
N ALA A 116 3.49 -13.04 -11.89
CA ALA A 116 2.98 -12.53 -13.14
C ALA A 116 2.59 -11.06 -12.97
N ILE A 117 3.20 -10.18 -13.74
CA ILE A 117 2.80 -8.78 -13.82
C ILE A 117 1.61 -8.70 -14.76
N PHE A 118 0.43 -8.48 -14.17
CA PHE A 118 -0.80 -8.36 -14.97
C PHE A 118 -0.95 -6.90 -15.43
N LYS A 119 -1.21 -6.74 -16.73
CA LYS A 119 -1.70 -5.48 -17.26
C LYS A 119 -3.22 -5.51 -17.22
N CYS A 120 -3.81 -4.48 -16.63
CA CYS A 120 -5.26 -4.33 -16.65
C CYS A 120 -5.75 -4.04 -18.06
N SER A 121 -6.81 -4.73 -18.46
CA SER A 121 -7.58 -4.45 -19.68
C SER A 121 -8.98 -4.01 -19.29
N GLY A 122 -9.45 -2.93 -19.87
CA GLY A 122 -10.78 -2.39 -19.60
C GLY A 122 -10.75 -0.87 -19.46
N LYS A 123 -11.92 -0.26 -19.40
CA LYS A 123 -12.05 1.18 -19.25
C LYS A 123 -11.77 1.56 -17.79
N PHE A 124 -10.79 2.43 -17.58
CA PHE A 124 -10.52 3.00 -16.25
C PHE A 124 -11.75 3.75 -15.72
N HIS A 125 -12.08 3.50 -14.47
CA HIS A 125 -13.08 4.28 -13.71
C HIS A 125 -12.75 4.26 -12.22
N ILE A 126 -13.39 5.14 -11.47
CA ILE A 126 -13.18 5.29 -10.04
C ILE A 126 -14.45 4.85 -9.31
N GLU A 127 -14.30 3.92 -8.37
CA GLU A 127 -15.31 3.55 -7.40
C GLU A 127 -15.10 4.37 -6.14
N THR A 128 -16.07 5.23 -5.81
CA THR A 128 -15.96 6.13 -4.65
C THR A 128 -16.69 5.62 -3.42
N ASP A 129 -17.59 4.66 -3.61
CA ASP A 129 -18.43 4.15 -2.53
C ASP A 129 -17.61 3.29 -1.58
N MET A 130 -17.50 3.74 -0.34
CA MET A 130 -16.86 3.02 0.76
C MET A 130 -17.78 2.94 1.96
N CYS A 131 -17.96 1.73 2.48
CA CYS A 131 -18.59 1.55 3.78
C CYS A 131 -17.56 1.78 4.88
N THR A 132 -17.75 2.81 5.70
CA THR A 132 -16.89 3.13 6.84
C THR A 132 -17.41 2.57 8.16
N ASP A 133 -18.65 2.06 8.19
CA ASP A 133 -19.30 1.50 9.39
C ASP A 133 -18.85 0.04 9.61
N ILE A 134 -17.53 -0.19 9.60
CA ILE A 134 -16.91 -1.52 9.75
C ILE A 134 -15.98 -1.49 10.96
N MET A 135 -16.09 -2.51 11.81
CA MET A 135 -15.20 -2.73 12.93
C MET A 135 -14.23 -3.89 12.67
N ILE A 136 -12.97 -3.68 13.04
CA ILE A 136 -11.95 -4.77 13.04
C ILE A 136 -11.71 -5.17 14.48
N ILE A 137 -11.82 -6.47 14.78
CA ILE A 137 -11.62 -7.02 16.11
C ILE A 137 -10.50 -8.06 16.07
N ASN A 138 -9.55 -7.92 16.98
CA ASN A 138 -8.60 -8.98 17.29
C ASN A 138 -9.15 -9.77 18.47
N LEU A 139 -9.38 -11.07 18.28
CA LEU A 139 -9.80 -11.94 19.38
C LEU A 139 -8.61 -12.26 20.30
N PHE A 140 -8.83 -12.14 21.61
CA PHE A 140 -7.84 -12.53 22.62
C PHE A 140 -8.54 -13.13 23.85
N PRO A 141 -7.87 -14.02 24.60
CA PRO A 141 -8.41 -14.60 25.82
C PRO A 141 -8.74 -13.51 26.87
N GLY A 142 -9.95 -13.56 27.43
CA GLY A 142 -10.41 -12.56 28.40
C GLY A 142 -11.07 -11.32 27.82
N MET A 143 -11.33 -11.30 26.53
CA MET A 143 -12.08 -10.22 25.87
C MET A 143 -13.50 -10.11 26.44
N ASP A 144 -13.98 -8.89 26.70
CA ASP A 144 -15.38 -8.64 27.09
C ASP A 144 -16.32 -8.81 25.90
N TYR A 145 -17.23 -9.77 25.99
CA TYR A 145 -18.18 -10.08 24.92
C TYR A 145 -19.24 -8.97 24.70
N LYS A 146 -19.39 -8.02 25.60
CA LYS A 146 -20.28 -6.85 25.40
C LYS A 146 -19.93 -6.02 24.18
N ILE A 147 -18.71 -6.16 23.65
CA ILE A 147 -18.32 -5.49 22.39
C ILE A 147 -19.22 -5.94 21.23
N PHE A 148 -19.72 -7.17 21.24
CA PHE A 148 -20.58 -7.69 20.19
C PHE A 148 -21.98 -7.01 20.18
N ASP A 149 -22.52 -6.62 21.33
CA ASP A 149 -23.77 -5.89 21.43
C ASP A 149 -23.63 -4.50 20.77
N TYR A 150 -22.48 -3.84 20.98
CA TYR A 150 -22.16 -2.59 20.31
C TYR A 150 -22.04 -2.75 18.79
N ILE A 151 -21.37 -3.79 18.32
CA ILE A 151 -21.19 -4.07 16.90
C ILE A 151 -22.53 -4.30 16.21
N GLU A 152 -23.38 -5.16 16.79
CA GLU A 152 -24.71 -5.45 16.26
C GLU A 152 -25.56 -4.18 16.10
N SER A 153 -25.47 -3.24 17.05
CA SER A 153 -26.25 -2.01 17.04
C SER A 153 -25.67 -0.88 16.19
N SER A 154 -24.35 -0.86 15.94
CA SER A 154 -23.65 0.33 15.45
C SER A 154 -22.86 0.11 14.17
N CYS A 155 -22.58 -1.14 13.77
CA CYS A 155 -21.75 -1.43 12.61
C CYS A 155 -22.52 -2.17 11.52
N LYS A 156 -22.16 -1.88 10.26
CA LYS A 156 -22.69 -2.60 9.09
C LYS A 156 -21.91 -3.88 8.78
N GLY A 157 -20.71 -4.00 9.34
CA GLY A 157 -19.87 -5.17 9.14
C GLY A 157 -18.79 -5.28 10.20
N VAL A 158 -18.26 -6.48 10.36
CA VAL A 158 -17.15 -6.79 11.26
C VAL A 158 -16.13 -7.69 10.58
N ILE A 159 -14.85 -7.39 10.80
CA ILE A 159 -13.73 -8.22 10.40
C ILE A 159 -13.12 -8.80 11.68
N ILE A 160 -13.14 -10.11 11.81
CA ILE A 160 -12.56 -10.81 12.96
C ILE A 160 -11.18 -11.33 12.55
N GLN A 161 -10.16 -10.90 13.29
CA GLN A 161 -8.78 -11.39 13.16
C GLN A 161 -8.48 -12.34 14.31
N GLY A 162 -7.99 -13.54 14.00
CA GLY A 162 -7.58 -14.55 14.94
C GLY A 162 -6.11 -14.93 14.82
#